data_68958869bb831385b6b7252d92c4e9c7
#
_entry.id   68958869bb831385b6b7252d92c4e9c7
#
_cell.length_a   1.000
_cell.length_b   1.000
_cell.length_c   1.000
_cell.angle_alpha   90.00
_cell.angle_beta   90.00
_cell.angle_gamma   90.00
#
_symmetry.space_group_name_H-M   'P 1'
#
loop_
_entity.id
_entity.type
_entity.pdbx_description
1 polymer ?
#
loop_
_entity_poly.entity_id
_entity_poly.type
_entity_poly.pdbx_seq_one_letter_code
_entity_poly.pdbx_strand_id
1 'polypeptide(L)'
;MTSALIHVHGSKGALPLVADLEAAGIQVLGIAGDRNKLVQDVVRHAPDLVICDEVHPGDALFKAILAIAETAPCAVLLFTNDADAGLMVRAIESGVHAYVVNGYGAHRLRSLIHLAQVRFRHEAAQRRALQELATRFDERKLVDRAKGILMRTQQVSDDDAFQFLRTTSMHTNQRLGQVSQHIIHSAKFAEDVNRCGQLRMLSQRLVKLYALPLAGAQAAQCVGLSQESVQRMNAHLAHLGKSLSQATYGDLLGQLVPTWARLKRVLQGSGAVDQSAAALVSMDELAEQLLQGAERLTTQLESAGLAPPLRVLNMAGRQRMLSQRFAKYAVLSMLGDTMLLQRSEAGMAESRAAFEQALTYLNSLPLSTPEIQAALQAAGIGWLEMLTLVKGGTGTPERAERAQKLALASENLLDVFERLSTHYERSMQMLVGS
;
A
#
# COMPACT_ATOMS: atom_id res chain seq x y z
N MET A 1 -16.72 -45.38 -11.62
CA MET A 1 -16.94 -45.77 -13.03
C MET A 1 -16.46 -44.60 -13.85
N THR A 2 -15.58 -44.79 -14.82
CA THR A 2 -15.04 -43.64 -15.64
C THR A 2 -16.13 -43.12 -16.56
N SER A 3 -16.35 -41.82 -16.55
CA SER A 3 -17.34 -41.11 -17.39
C SER A 3 -16.66 -40.41 -18.57
N ALA A 4 -17.30 -40.43 -19.73
CA ALA A 4 -16.77 -39.79 -20.94
C ALA A 4 -17.81 -38.94 -21.64
N LEU A 5 -17.38 -37.76 -22.14
CA LEU A 5 -18.11 -36.95 -23.10
C LEU A 5 -17.45 -37.13 -24.47
N ILE A 6 -18.26 -37.38 -25.50
CA ILE A 6 -17.77 -37.61 -26.85
C ILE A 6 -18.04 -36.40 -27.71
N HIS A 7 -17.04 -35.94 -28.45
CA HIS A 7 -17.19 -34.97 -29.53
C HIS A 7 -16.93 -35.62 -30.85
N VAL A 8 -17.89 -35.59 -31.77
CA VAL A 8 -17.76 -36.18 -33.12
C VAL A 8 -18.11 -35.13 -34.17
N HIS A 9 -17.20 -34.93 -35.11
CA HIS A 9 -17.47 -34.07 -36.26
C HIS A 9 -18.06 -34.90 -37.39
N GLY A 10 -19.42 -34.93 -37.51
CA GLY A 10 -20.17 -35.73 -38.45
C GLY A 10 -20.90 -36.92 -37.85
N SER A 11 -22.12 -37.20 -38.26
CA SER A 11 -23.03 -38.12 -37.57
C SER A 11 -22.75 -39.62 -37.76
N LYS A 12 -21.81 -40.03 -38.65
CA LYS A 12 -21.63 -41.46 -39.05
C LYS A 12 -20.67 -42.28 -38.15
N GLY A 13 -19.83 -41.60 -37.31
CA GLY A 13 -18.83 -42.31 -36.47
C GLY A 13 -19.22 -42.52 -35.01
N ALA A 14 -20.24 -41.85 -34.51
CA ALA A 14 -20.57 -41.80 -33.10
C ALA A 14 -21.12 -43.11 -32.50
N LEU A 15 -22.00 -43.80 -33.25
CA LEU A 15 -22.67 -44.98 -32.71
C LEU A 15 -21.74 -46.19 -32.44
N PRO A 16 -20.78 -46.56 -33.31
CA PRO A 16 -19.84 -47.63 -33.01
C PRO A 16 -18.95 -47.28 -31.79
N LEU A 17 -18.48 -46.04 -31.69
CA LEU A 17 -17.62 -45.59 -30.61
C LEU A 17 -18.32 -45.63 -29.25
N VAL A 18 -19.62 -45.25 -29.17
CA VAL A 18 -20.42 -45.34 -27.93
C VAL A 18 -20.54 -46.81 -27.48
N ALA A 19 -20.90 -47.74 -28.39
CA ALA A 19 -21.05 -49.15 -28.06
C ALA A 19 -19.73 -49.77 -27.56
N ASP A 20 -18.60 -49.42 -28.20
CA ASP A 20 -17.27 -49.94 -27.83
C ASP A 20 -16.80 -49.35 -26.47
N LEU A 21 -17.14 -48.09 -26.16
CA LEU A 21 -16.88 -47.47 -24.86
C LEU A 21 -17.69 -48.12 -23.72
N GLU A 22 -18.97 -48.34 -23.94
CA GLU A 22 -19.83 -49.04 -22.98
C GLU A 22 -19.38 -50.45 -22.73
N ALA A 23 -18.99 -51.20 -23.80
CA ALA A 23 -18.40 -52.52 -23.69
C ALA A 23 -17.05 -52.52 -22.92
N ALA A 24 -16.30 -51.40 -23.01
CA ALA A 24 -15.08 -51.20 -22.21
C ALA A 24 -15.35 -50.77 -20.77
N GLY A 25 -16.61 -50.61 -20.35
CA GLY A 25 -17.02 -50.19 -18.98
C GLY A 25 -16.93 -48.70 -18.74
N ILE A 26 -16.98 -47.87 -19.79
CA ILE A 26 -16.98 -46.40 -19.71
C ILE A 26 -18.40 -45.88 -19.88
N GLN A 27 -18.83 -45.04 -18.93
CA GLN A 27 -20.15 -44.39 -18.99
C GLN A 27 -20.11 -43.21 -19.95
N VAL A 28 -20.88 -43.24 -21.03
CA VAL A 28 -21.02 -42.11 -21.94
C VAL A 28 -22.09 -41.15 -21.42
N LEU A 29 -21.68 -39.91 -21.08
CA LEU A 29 -22.56 -38.85 -20.54
C LEU A 29 -23.33 -38.10 -21.64
N GLY A 30 -22.79 -38.08 -22.87
CA GLY A 30 -23.41 -37.41 -24.01
C GLY A 30 -22.50 -37.30 -25.21
N ILE A 31 -23.09 -36.83 -26.31
CA ILE A 31 -22.37 -36.58 -27.58
C ILE A 31 -22.55 -35.09 -27.93
N ALA A 32 -21.44 -34.36 -27.94
CA ALA A 32 -21.37 -32.98 -28.37
C ALA A 32 -21.11 -32.89 -29.88
N GLY A 33 -22.09 -32.50 -30.66
CA GLY A 33 -21.95 -32.35 -32.11
C GLY A 33 -21.44 -30.97 -32.55
N ASP A 34 -21.49 -29.98 -31.66
CA ASP A 34 -21.06 -28.60 -31.92
C ASP A 34 -19.82 -28.27 -31.09
N ARG A 35 -18.73 -27.95 -31.78
CA ARG A 35 -17.45 -27.55 -31.14
C ARG A 35 -17.62 -26.35 -30.20
N ASN A 36 -18.48 -25.40 -30.56
CA ASN A 36 -18.71 -24.19 -29.76
C ASN A 36 -19.37 -24.48 -28.41
N LYS A 37 -20.09 -25.60 -28.30
CA LYS A 37 -20.74 -26.05 -27.09
C LYS A 37 -19.91 -27.02 -26.25
N LEU A 38 -18.83 -27.56 -26.84
CA LEU A 38 -17.99 -28.56 -26.19
C LEU A 38 -17.53 -28.14 -24.79
N VAL A 39 -17.02 -26.91 -24.64
CA VAL A 39 -16.59 -26.38 -23.33
C VAL A 39 -17.77 -26.31 -22.34
N GLN A 40 -18.94 -25.85 -22.79
CA GLN A 40 -20.15 -25.77 -21.93
C GLN A 40 -20.63 -27.14 -21.52
N ASP A 41 -20.60 -28.12 -22.43
CA ASP A 41 -21.00 -29.49 -22.15
C ASP A 41 -20.03 -30.16 -21.17
N VAL A 42 -18.71 -29.92 -21.29
CA VAL A 42 -17.71 -30.41 -20.34
C VAL A 42 -17.90 -29.80 -18.96
N VAL A 43 -18.13 -28.49 -18.85
CA VAL A 43 -18.43 -27.83 -17.57
C VAL A 43 -19.71 -28.36 -16.95
N ARG A 44 -20.76 -28.59 -17.77
CA ARG A 44 -22.06 -29.08 -17.31
C ARG A 44 -22.03 -30.50 -16.81
N HIS A 45 -21.33 -31.40 -17.52
CA HIS A 45 -21.34 -32.84 -17.24
C HIS A 45 -20.16 -33.28 -16.39
N ALA A 46 -19.13 -32.46 -16.23
CA ALA A 46 -17.90 -32.74 -15.48
C ALA A 46 -17.32 -34.17 -15.74
N PRO A 47 -17.04 -34.55 -17.01
CA PRO A 47 -16.59 -35.88 -17.37
C PRO A 47 -15.17 -36.14 -16.88
N ASP A 48 -14.82 -37.41 -16.62
CA ASP A 48 -13.43 -37.84 -16.35
C ASP A 48 -12.56 -37.79 -17.60
N LEU A 49 -13.18 -37.87 -18.78
CA LEU A 49 -12.53 -37.96 -20.07
C LEU A 49 -13.35 -37.29 -21.17
N VAL A 50 -12.71 -36.54 -22.05
CA VAL A 50 -13.26 -36.07 -23.31
C VAL A 50 -12.63 -36.85 -24.45
N ILE A 51 -13.46 -37.43 -25.33
CA ILE A 51 -13.01 -38.11 -26.54
C ILE A 51 -13.44 -37.27 -27.73
N CYS A 52 -12.46 -36.82 -28.52
CA CYS A 52 -12.72 -36.12 -29.79
C CYS A 52 -12.44 -37.08 -30.93
N ASP A 53 -13.40 -37.26 -31.86
CA ASP A 53 -13.24 -38.01 -33.10
C ASP A 53 -13.42 -37.07 -34.28
N GLU A 54 -12.29 -36.69 -34.89
CA GLU A 54 -12.23 -35.68 -35.93
C GLU A 54 -11.19 -36.03 -37.00
N VAL A 55 -11.65 -36.22 -38.23
CA VAL A 55 -10.79 -36.64 -39.34
C VAL A 55 -9.63 -35.64 -39.59
N HIS A 56 -9.93 -34.36 -39.58
CA HIS A 56 -8.99 -33.25 -39.71
C HIS A 56 -9.20 -32.22 -38.60
N PRO A 57 -8.49 -32.36 -37.47
CA PRO A 57 -8.63 -31.46 -36.33
C PRO A 57 -8.08 -30.07 -36.68
N GLY A 58 -8.89 -29.02 -36.48
CA GLY A 58 -8.50 -27.66 -36.80
C GLY A 58 -8.34 -26.80 -35.55
N ASP A 59 -7.93 -25.52 -35.74
CA ASP A 59 -7.68 -24.54 -34.70
C ASP A 59 -8.84 -24.34 -33.73
N ALA A 60 -10.07 -24.47 -34.23
CA ALA A 60 -11.28 -24.31 -33.38
C ALA A 60 -11.37 -25.42 -32.32
N LEU A 61 -11.04 -26.67 -32.69
CA LEU A 61 -11.01 -27.76 -31.71
C LEU A 61 -9.90 -27.55 -30.67
N PHE A 62 -8.68 -27.19 -31.11
CA PHE A 62 -7.55 -26.97 -30.22
C PHE A 62 -7.81 -25.80 -29.24
N LYS A 63 -8.46 -24.72 -29.68
CA LYS A 63 -8.92 -23.63 -28.81
C LYS A 63 -9.94 -24.11 -27.79
N ALA A 64 -10.89 -24.95 -28.18
CA ALA A 64 -11.85 -25.51 -27.25
C ALA A 64 -11.20 -26.44 -26.20
N ILE A 65 -10.25 -27.28 -26.63
CA ILE A 65 -9.48 -28.15 -25.71
C ILE A 65 -8.64 -27.32 -24.72
N LEU A 66 -7.99 -26.27 -25.21
CA LEU A 66 -7.23 -25.36 -24.35
C LEU A 66 -8.14 -24.69 -23.30
N ALA A 67 -9.32 -24.24 -23.71
CA ALA A 67 -10.31 -23.68 -22.78
C ALA A 67 -10.80 -24.70 -21.75
N ILE A 68 -10.95 -25.99 -22.14
CA ILE A 68 -11.27 -27.08 -21.21
C ILE A 68 -10.12 -27.27 -20.21
N ALA A 69 -8.87 -27.26 -20.65
CA ALA A 69 -7.70 -27.41 -19.77
C ALA A 69 -7.58 -26.29 -18.72
N GLU A 70 -8.12 -25.08 -19.02
CA GLU A 70 -8.14 -23.94 -18.11
C GLU A 70 -9.35 -23.92 -17.17
N THR A 71 -10.56 -24.29 -17.67
CA THR A 71 -11.83 -24.09 -16.94
C THR A 71 -12.34 -25.34 -16.23
N ALA A 72 -12.23 -26.52 -16.87
CA ALA A 72 -12.71 -27.80 -16.34
C ALA A 72 -11.75 -28.93 -16.77
N PRO A 73 -10.51 -28.96 -16.23
CA PRO A 73 -9.46 -29.86 -16.69
C PRO A 73 -9.83 -31.34 -16.50
N CYS A 74 -9.80 -32.09 -17.60
CA CYS A 74 -10.00 -33.53 -17.65
C CYS A 74 -9.06 -34.17 -18.69
N ALA A 75 -9.01 -35.52 -18.72
CA ALA A 75 -8.23 -36.18 -19.75
C ALA A 75 -8.85 -35.97 -21.13
N VAL A 76 -8.04 -35.74 -22.18
CA VAL A 76 -8.50 -35.57 -23.56
C VAL A 76 -7.82 -36.58 -24.45
N LEU A 77 -8.62 -37.33 -25.20
CA LEU A 77 -8.18 -38.31 -26.22
C LEU A 77 -8.69 -37.86 -27.58
N LEU A 78 -7.82 -37.77 -28.57
CA LEU A 78 -8.18 -37.37 -29.93
C LEU A 78 -7.92 -38.53 -30.91
N PHE A 79 -8.96 -38.96 -31.58
CA PHE A 79 -8.91 -39.83 -32.75
C PHE A 79 -8.94 -38.98 -34.01
N THR A 80 -8.04 -39.28 -34.98
CA THR A 80 -7.95 -38.57 -36.24
C THR A 80 -7.35 -39.42 -37.33
N ASN A 81 -7.48 -38.99 -38.57
CA ASN A 81 -6.75 -39.61 -39.68
C ASN A 81 -5.50 -38.80 -40.10
N ASP A 82 -5.27 -37.67 -39.44
CA ASP A 82 -4.17 -36.79 -39.74
C ASP A 82 -2.90 -37.22 -38.98
N ALA A 83 -1.85 -37.50 -39.72
CA ALA A 83 -0.55 -37.92 -39.18
C ALA A 83 0.51 -36.82 -39.20
N ASP A 84 0.09 -35.55 -39.44
CA ASP A 84 1.01 -34.42 -39.47
C ASP A 84 1.66 -34.18 -38.08
N ALA A 85 2.98 -34.13 -38.05
CA ALA A 85 3.74 -33.96 -36.83
C ALA A 85 3.51 -32.59 -36.20
N GLY A 86 3.29 -31.56 -37.01
CA GLY A 86 3.00 -30.21 -36.52
C GLY A 86 1.63 -30.12 -35.81
N LEU A 87 0.62 -30.79 -36.38
CA LEU A 87 -0.69 -30.91 -35.72
C LEU A 87 -0.61 -31.74 -34.44
N MET A 88 0.22 -32.77 -34.38
CA MET A 88 0.42 -33.55 -33.16
C MET A 88 1.02 -32.69 -32.03
N VAL A 89 2.04 -31.90 -32.31
CA VAL A 89 2.64 -30.97 -31.34
C VAL A 89 1.59 -29.98 -30.83
N ARG A 90 0.84 -29.33 -31.73
CA ARG A 90 -0.19 -28.39 -31.39
C ARG A 90 -1.32 -29.02 -30.55
N ALA A 91 -1.71 -30.24 -30.84
CA ALA A 91 -2.70 -30.98 -30.05
C ALA A 91 -2.21 -31.17 -28.60
N ILE A 92 -0.95 -31.61 -28.43
CA ILE A 92 -0.34 -31.81 -27.12
C ILE A 92 -0.28 -30.46 -26.33
N GLU A 93 0.21 -29.38 -26.99
CA GLU A 93 0.28 -28.05 -26.41
C GLU A 93 -1.11 -27.50 -25.99
N SER A 94 -2.16 -27.94 -26.70
CA SER A 94 -3.55 -27.56 -26.37
C SER A 94 -4.16 -28.39 -25.24
N GLY A 95 -3.49 -29.47 -24.78
CA GLY A 95 -3.98 -30.32 -23.68
C GLY A 95 -4.55 -31.67 -24.11
N VAL A 96 -4.20 -32.16 -25.32
CA VAL A 96 -4.52 -33.52 -25.71
C VAL A 96 -3.54 -34.50 -25.07
N HIS A 97 -4.06 -35.47 -24.30
CA HIS A 97 -3.24 -36.46 -23.57
C HIS A 97 -2.95 -37.72 -24.34
N ALA A 98 -3.76 -38.03 -25.37
CA ALA A 98 -3.46 -39.09 -26.34
C ALA A 98 -3.96 -38.69 -27.73
N TYR A 99 -3.07 -38.70 -28.71
CA TYR A 99 -3.35 -38.45 -30.12
C TYR A 99 -3.20 -39.79 -30.89
N VAL A 100 -4.27 -40.24 -31.51
CA VAL A 100 -4.34 -41.55 -32.16
C VAL A 100 -4.70 -41.41 -33.62
N VAL A 101 -3.78 -41.85 -34.50
CA VAL A 101 -3.94 -41.80 -35.97
C VAL A 101 -4.58 -43.07 -36.51
N ASN A 102 -5.41 -42.94 -37.56
CA ASN A 102 -6.10 -44.03 -38.26
C ASN A 102 -7.06 -44.84 -37.39
N GLY A 103 -7.81 -44.14 -36.51
CA GLY A 103 -8.87 -44.73 -35.70
C GLY A 103 -8.38 -45.58 -34.52
N TYR A 104 -9.31 -46.25 -33.88
CA TYR A 104 -9.04 -47.12 -32.76
C TYR A 104 -9.47 -48.57 -33.06
N GLY A 105 -8.76 -49.54 -32.50
CA GLY A 105 -9.31 -50.89 -32.41
C GLY A 105 -10.03 -51.08 -31.10
N ALA A 106 -11.23 -51.65 -31.08
CA ALA A 106 -12.04 -51.82 -29.85
C ALA A 106 -11.24 -52.45 -28.71
N HIS A 107 -10.39 -53.45 -29.01
CA HIS A 107 -9.51 -54.10 -28.04
C HIS A 107 -8.44 -53.21 -27.42
N ARG A 108 -8.09 -52.08 -28.06
CA ARG A 108 -7.05 -51.13 -27.62
C ARG A 108 -7.66 -49.95 -26.87
N LEU A 109 -8.96 -49.70 -26.94
CA LEU A 109 -9.65 -48.53 -26.46
C LEU A 109 -9.42 -48.34 -24.97
N ARG A 110 -9.54 -49.36 -24.18
CA ARG A 110 -9.33 -49.31 -22.70
C ARG A 110 -7.88 -48.91 -22.35
N SER A 111 -6.89 -49.41 -23.08
CA SER A 111 -5.49 -49.05 -22.85
C SER A 111 -5.17 -47.61 -23.26
N LEU A 112 -5.78 -47.11 -24.35
CA LEU A 112 -5.64 -45.70 -24.77
C LEU A 112 -6.25 -44.72 -23.76
N ILE A 113 -7.45 -45.05 -23.27
CA ILE A 113 -8.09 -44.25 -22.25
C ILE A 113 -7.26 -44.24 -20.96
N HIS A 114 -6.77 -45.40 -20.54
CA HIS A 114 -5.89 -45.48 -19.36
C HIS A 114 -4.63 -44.65 -19.53
N LEU A 115 -3.99 -44.69 -20.69
CA LEU A 115 -2.81 -43.88 -21.01
C LEU A 115 -3.11 -42.38 -20.92
N ALA A 116 -4.22 -41.93 -21.52
CA ALA A 116 -4.63 -40.52 -21.48
C ALA A 116 -4.87 -40.05 -20.03
N GLN A 117 -5.55 -40.86 -19.23
CA GLN A 117 -5.81 -40.55 -17.81
C GLN A 117 -4.53 -40.53 -16.95
N VAL A 118 -3.57 -41.44 -17.20
CA VAL A 118 -2.27 -41.46 -16.49
C VAL A 118 -1.48 -40.22 -16.82
N ARG A 119 -1.40 -39.81 -18.10
CA ARG A 119 -0.71 -38.60 -18.55
C ARG A 119 -1.36 -37.36 -17.90
N PHE A 120 -2.67 -37.24 -17.99
CA PHE A 120 -3.41 -36.12 -17.34
C PHE A 120 -3.09 -36.02 -15.85
N ARG A 121 -3.16 -37.15 -15.12
CA ARG A 121 -2.85 -37.16 -13.67
C ARG A 121 -1.42 -36.75 -13.38
N HIS A 122 -0.46 -37.18 -14.20
CA HIS A 122 0.93 -36.82 -14.04
C HIS A 122 1.16 -35.32 -14.28
N GLU A 123 0.61 -34.78 -15.37
CA GLU A 123 0.69 -33.34 -15.66
C GLU A 123 -0.02 -32.49 -14.60
N ALA A 124 -1.20 -32.92 -14.12
CA ALA A 124 -1.90 -32.24 -13.06
C ALA A 124 -1.11 -32.24 -11.73
N ALA A 125 -0.43 -33.35 -11.41
CA ALA A 125 0.44 -33.42 -10.23
C ALA A 125 1.66 -32.50 -10.35
N GLN A 126 2.30 -32.44 -11.51
CA GLN A 126 3.43 -31.52 -11.77
C GLN A 126 2.98 -30.05 -11.66
N ARG A 127 1.83 -29.70 -12.25
CA ARG A 127 1.27 -28.34 -12.18
C ARG A 127 0.97 -27.92 -10.75
N ARG A 128 0.37 -28.83 -9.94
CA ARG A 128 0.14 -28.59 -8.50
C ARG A 128 1.43 -28.37 -7.73
N ALA A 129 2.44 -29.22 -7.96
CA ALA A 129 3.74 -29.09 -7.30
C ALA A 129 4.43 -27.75 -7.61
N LEU A 130 4.36 -27.28 -8.86
CA LEU A 130 4.88 -25.98 -9.27
C LEU A 130 4.11 -24.82 -8.59
N GLN A 131 2.78 -24.91 -8.52
CA GLN A 131 1.95 -23.91 -7.84
C GLN A 131 2.27 -23.85 -6.34
N GLU A 132 2.43 -25.01 -5.68
CA GLU A 132 2.81 -25.06 -4.27
C GLU A 132 4.19 -24.44 -4.01
N LEU A 133 5.17 -24.72 -4.89
CA LEU A 133 6.50 -24.09 -4.81
C LEU A 133 6.44 -22.59 -5.00
N ALA A 134 5.68 -22.09 -5.96
CA ALA A 134 5.46 -20.66 -6.18
C ALA A 134 4.83 -19.99 -4.95
N THR A 135 3.78 -20.61 -4.38
CA THR A 135 3.11 -20.11 -3.18
C THR A 135 4.07 -20.04 -1.98
N ARG A 136 4.86 -21.11 -1.75
CA ARG A 136 5.86 -21.13 -0.67
C ARG A 136 6.94 -20.07 -0.86
N PHE A 137 7.37 -19.83 -2.10
CA PHE A 137 8.35 -18.80 -2.40
C PHE A 137 7.81 -17.38 -2.12
N ASP A 138 6.56 -17.11 -2.48
CA ASP A 138 5.91 -15.83 -2.20
C ASP A 138 5.66 -15.64 -0.71
N GLU A 139 5.24 -16.67 0.01
CA GLU A 139 5.13 -16.62 1.48
C GLU A 139 6.47 -16.32 2.14
N ARG A 140 7.57 -16.93 1.67
CA ARG A 140 8.91 -16.67 2.19
C ARG A 140 9.32 -15.20 1.98
N LYS A 141 9.05 -14.64 0.80
CA LYS A 141 9.30 -13.21 0.54
C LYS A 141 8.53 -12.28 1.49
N LEU A 142 7.27 -12.62 1.80
CA LEU A 142 6.46 -11.85 2.76
C LEU A 142 7.08 -11.93 4.15
N VAL A 143 7.50 -13.11 4.60
CA VAL A 143 8.15 -13.30 5.91
C VAL A 143 9.46 -12.52 5.99
N ASP A 144 10.33 -12.61 4.98
CA ASP A 144 11.61 -11.91 4.97
C ASP A 144 11.41 -10.37 4.95
N ARG A 145 10.39 -9.88 4.26
CA ARG A 145 10.04 -8.46 4.26
C ARG A 145 9.51 -8.00 5.62
N ALA A 146 8.63 -8.77 6.26
CA ALA A 146 8.12 -8.49 7.59
C ALA A 146 9.22 -8.50 8.64
N LYS A 147 10.15 -9.50 8.59
CA LYS A 147 11.35 -9.53 9.42
C LYS A 147 12.18 -8.26 9.25
N GLY A 148 12.48 -7.86 8.03
CA GLY A 148 13.23 -6.64 7.74
C GLY A 148 12.56 -5.36 8.27
N ILE A 149 11.24 -5.30 8.35
CA ILE A 149 10.50 -4.23 9.02
C ILE A 149 10.73 -4.31 10.53
N LEU A 150 10.49 -5.45 11.16
CA LEU A 150 10.67 -5.64 12.61
C LEU A 150 12.10 -5.36 13.07
N MET A 151 13.11 -5.86 12.36
CA MET A 151 14.53 -5.61 12.65
C MET A 151 14.84 -4.11 12.66
N ARG A 152 14.35 -3.34 11.69
CA ARG A 152 14.59 -1.89 11.61
C ARG A 152 13.83 -1.10 12.67
N THR A 153 12.61 -1.50 12.96
CA THR A 153 11.71 -0.74 13.84
C THR A 153 11.91 -1.08 15.32
N GLN A 154 12.21 -2.35 15.63
CA GLN A 154 12.42 -2.82 17.00
C GLN A 154 13.90 -2.99 17.37
N GLN A 155 14.83 -2.83 16.40
CA GLN A 155 16.26 -3.05 16.58
C GLN A 155 16.59 -4.44 17.14
N VAL A 156 15.82 -5.44 16.73
CA VAL A 156 16.00 -6.85 17.12
C VAL A 156 16.79 -7.61 16.06
N SER A 157 17.32 -8.78 16.45
CA SER A 157 18.00 -9.68 15.53
C SER A 157 17.03 -10.33 14.52
N ASP A 158 17.55 -10.95 13.46
CA ASP A 158 16.77 -11.72 12.49
C ASP A 158 16.00 -12.87 13.17
N ASP A 159 16.66 -13.55 14.11
CA ASP A 159 16.07 -14.66 14.86
C ASP A 159 14.94 -14.18 15.77
N ASP A 160 15.11 -13.06 16.49
CA ASP A 160 14.06 -12.50 17.34
C ASP A 160 12.86 -12.03 16.51
N ALA A 161 13.09 -11.39 15.37
CA ALA A 161 12.04 -10.97 14.44
C ALA A 161 11.25 -12.18 13.91
N PHE A 162 11.94 -13.28 13.60
CA PHE A 162 11.27 -14.52 13.17
C PHE A 162 10.49 -15.18 14.30
N GLN A 163 11.05 -15.24 15.51
CA GLN A 163 10.36 -15.75 16.70
C GLN A 163 9.08 -14.95 16.99
N PHE A 164 9.14 -13.62 16.87
CA PHE A 164 7.98 -12.74 17.01
C PHE A 164 6.87 -13.09 16.02
N LEU A 165 7.19 -13.22 14.72
CA LEU A 165 6.23 -13.60 13.68
C LEU A 165 5.61 -14.97 13.98
N ARG A 166 6.41 -15.95 14.41
CA ARG A 166 5.98 -17.30 14.72
C ARG A 166 5.04 -17.33 15.93
N THR A 167 5.40 -16.63 17.00
CA THR A 167 4.60 -16.53 18.22
C THR A 167 3.26 -15.88 17.94
N THR A 168 3.26 -14.75 17.21
CA THR A 168 2.03 -14.07 16.80
C THR A 168 1.16 -14.96 15.92
N SER A 169 1.74 -15.70 14.98
CA SER A 169 1.03 -16.65 14.12
C SER A 169 0.31 -17.75 14.96
N MET A 170 0.99 -18.29 15.98
CA MET A 170 0.41 -19.27 16.87
C MET A 170 -0.71 -18.69 17.76
N HIS A 171 -0.50 -17.51 18.34
CA HIS A 171 -1.50 -16.87 19.21
C HIS A 171 -2.77 -16.45 18.45
N THR A 172 -2.61 -15.94 17.22
CA THR A 172 -3.74 -15.50 16.40
C THR A 172 -4.38 -16.63 15.58
N ASN A 173 -3.80 -17.81 15.57
CA ASN A 173 -4.20 -18.95 14.74
C ASN A 173 -4.26 -18.60 13.24
N GLN A 174 -3.34 -17.74 12.79
CA GLN A 174 -3.18 -17.31 11.40
C GLN A 174 -1.93 -17.93 10.78
N ARG A 175 -1.89 -18.05 9.44
CA ARG A 175 -0.68 -18.49 8.75
C ARG A 175 0.41 -17.40 8.86
N LEU A 176 1.67 -17.84 8.93
CA LEU A 176 2.83 -16.94 9.03
C LEU A 176 2.85 -15.87 7.92
N GLY A 177 2.50 -16.24 6.69
CA GLY A 177 2.36 -15.31 5.57
C GLY A 177 1.28 -14.25 5.78
N GLN A 178 0.15 -14.59 6.41
CA GLN A 178 -0.94 -13.65 6.72
C GLN A 178 -0.50 -12.64 7.78
N VAL A 179 0.14 -13.11 8.86
CA VAL A 179 0.70 -12.22 9.89
C VAL A 179 1.75 -11.29 9.29
N SER A 180 2.63 -11.83 8.45
CA SER A 180 3.65 -11.03 7.74
C SER A 180 3.01 -9.96 6.86
N GLN A 181 1.97 -10.30 6.13
CA GLN A 181 1.24 -9.34 5.28
C GLN A 181 0.56 -8.25 6.11
N HIS A 182 -0.03 -8.60 7.27
CA HIS A 182 -0.60 -7.61 8.20
C HIS A 182 0.45 -6.64 8.72
N ILE A 183 1.63 -7.13 9.11
CA ILE A 183 2.73 -6.27 9.57
C ILE A 183 3.20 -5.33 8.46
N ILE A 184 3.39 -5.84 7.23
CA ILE A 184 3.78 -5.03 6.08
C ILE A 184 2.74 -3.95 5.78
N HIS A 185 1.46 -4.31 5.84
CA HIS A 185 0.36 -3.37 5.58
C HIS A 185 0.28 -2.29 6.65
N SER A 186 0.33 -2.67 7.94
CA SER A 186 0.31 -1.73 9.06
C SER A 186 1.49 -0.77 9.03
N ALA A 187 2.69 -1.27 8.74
CA ALA A 187 3.88 -0.43 8.60
C ALA A 187 3.77 0.58 7.45
N LYS A 188 3.19 0.16 6.32
CA LYS A 188 2.94 1.06 5.19
C LYS A 188 1.95 2.17 5.56
N PHE A 189 0.86 1.86 6.21
CA PHE A 189 -0.10 2.86 6.66
C PHE A 189 0.50 3.83 7.68
N ALA A 190 1.28 3.33 8.64
CA ALA A 190 1.97 4.17 9.62
C ALA A 190 2.96 5.15 8.93
N GLU A 191 3.69 4.69 7.92
CA GLU A 191 4.58 5.53 7.12
C GLU A 191 3.80 6.62 6.36
N ASP A 192 2.71 6.27 5.68
CA ASP A 192 1.89 7.21 4.92
C ASP A 192 1.23 8.26 5.86
N VAL A 193 0.72 7.86 7.01
CA VAL A 193 0.19 8.77 8.05
C VAL A 193 1.29 9.72 8.56
N ASN A 194 2.49 9.21 8.85
CA ASN A 194 3.61 10.04 9.28
C ASN A 194 4.02 11.05 8.20
N ARG A 195 4.07 10.64 6.93
CA ARG A 195 4.36 11.53 5.79
C ARG A 195 3.32 12.62 5.63
N CYS A 196 2.04 12.32 5.79
CA CYS A 196 0.97 13.33 5.83
C CYS A 196 1.15 14.30 7.00
N GLY A 197 1.55 13.78 8.18
CA GLY A 197 1.93 14.59 9.33
C GLY A 197 3.08 15.56 9.04
N GLN A 198 4.08 15.11 8.28
CA GLN A 198 5.18 15.96 7.82
C GLN A 198 4.70 17.05 6.86
N LEU A 199 3.77 16.77 5.93
CA LEU A 199 3.21 17.82 5.06
C LEU A 199 2.53 18.94 5.87
N ARG A 200 1.76 18.57 6.91
CA ARG A 200 1.13 19.55 7.82
C ARG A 200 2.16 20.44 8.48
N MET A 201 3.21 19.85 9.06
CA MET A 201 4.27 20.56 9.76
C MET A 201 5.07 21.45 8.79
N LEU A 202 5.48 20.91 7.64
CA LEU A 202 6.28 21.63 6.66
C LEU A 202 5.55 22.84 6.08
N SER A 203 4.22 22.77 5.88
CA SER A 203 3.42 23.90 5.41
C SER A 203 3.53 25.10 6.35
N GLN A 204 3.52 24.87 7.66
CA GLN A 204 3.61 25.91 8.68
C GLN A 204 5.07 26.38 8.88
N ARG A 205 6.01 25.46 8.89
CA ARG A 205 7.46 25.75 9.04
C ARG A 205 7.97 26.66 7.93
N LEU A 206 7.56 26.43 6.68
CA LEU A 206 8.02 27.22 5.54
C LEU A 206 7.63 28.70 5.65
N VAL A 207 6.39 28.98 6.05
CA VAL A 207 5.95 30.38 6.25
C VAL A 207 6.68 31.01 7.45
N LYS A 208 6.88 30.26 8.56
CA LYS A 208 7.71 30.71 9.69
C LYS A 208 9.13 31.07 9.23
N LEU A 209 9.81 30.19 8.48
CA LEU A 209 11.17 30.40 8.00
C LEU A 209 11.27 31.59 7.04
N TYR A 210 10.24 31.86 6.25
CA TYR A 210 10.15 33.04 5.40
C TYR A 210 10.00 34.35 6.21
N ALA A 211 9.19 34.33 7.26
CA ALA A 211 8.90 35.50 8.08
C ALA A 211 10.03 35.84 9.09
N LEU A 212 10.83 34.88 9.53
CA LEU A 212 11.89 35.07 10.52
C LEU A 212 12.93 36.13 10.14
N PRO A 213 13.48 36.15 8.91
CA PRO A 213 14.41 37.23 8.49
C PRO A 213 13.75 38.60 8.49
N LEU A 214 12.45 38.71 8.18
CA LEU A 214 11.70 39.97 8.22
C LEU A 214 11.54 40.50 9.66
N ALA A 215 11.54 39.59 10.64
CA ALA A 215 11.54 39.93 12.07
C ALA A 215 12.95 40.20 12.62
N GLY A 216 14.01 40.04 11.80
CA GLY A 216 15.40 40.31 12.18
C GLY A 216 16.24 39.10 12.55
N ALA A 217 15.75 37.86 12.37
CA ALA A 217 16.54 36.65 12.59
C ALA A 217 17.60 36.41 11.50
N GLN A 218 18.58 35.54 11.74
CA GLN A 218 19.66 35.24 10.80
C GLN A 218 19.14 34.60 9.49
N ALA A 219 19.22 35.35 8.39
CA ALA A 219 18.68 34.93 7.10
C ALA A 219 19.35 33.67 6.54
N ALA A 220 20.68 33.53 6.65
CA ALA A 220 21.41 32.39 6.08
C ALA A 220 20.92 31.03 6.63
N GLN A 221 20.68 30.92 7.93
CA GLN A 221 20.15 29.72 8.54
C GLN A 221 18.72 29.41 8.07
N CYS A 222 17.88 30.44 7.97
CA CYS A 222 16.50 30.28 7.50
C CYS A 222 16.43 29.81 6.04
N VAL A 223 17.32 30.28 5.17
CA VAL A 223 17.41 29.85 3.76
C VAL A 223 17.75 28.36 3.65
N GLY A 224 18.77 27.89 4.38
CA GLY A 224 19.15 26.47 4.37
C GLY A 224 18.01 25.57 4.82
N LEU A 225 17.37 25.88 5.96
CA LEU A 225 16.23 25.14 6.50
C LEU A 225 14.99 25.18 5.58
N SER A 226 14.78 26.32 4.87
CA SER A 226 13.71 26.45 3.90
C SER A 226 13.94 25.54 2.69
N GLN A 227 15.17 25.51 2.13
CA GLN A 227 15.51 24.64 1.00
C GLN A 227 15.33 23.16 1.36
N GLU A 228 15.82 22.73 2.53
CA GLU A 228 15.60 21.37 3.04
C GLU A 228 14.10 21.05 3.15
N SER A 229 13.32 21.98 3.73
CA SER A 229 11.88 21.81 3.90
C SER A 229 11.14 21.66 2.57
N VAL A 230 11.54 22.42 1.54
CA VAL A 230 11.01 22.31 0.17
C VAL A 230 11.33 20.93 -0.43
N GLN A 231 12.56 20.45 -0.25
CA GLN A 231 12.96 19.12 -0.75
C GLN A 231 12.15 18.00 -0.06
N ARG A 232 11.99 18.07 1.27
CA ARG A 232 11.18 17.13 2.05
C ARG A 232 9.71 17.15 1.62
N MET A 233 9.11 18.33 1.40
CA MET A 233 7.74 18.44 0.91
C MET A 233 7.56 17.78 -0.46
N ASN A 234 8.47 18.03 -1.42
CA ASN A 234 8.45 17.37 -2.72
C ASN A 234 8.56 15.84 -2.61
N ALA A 235 9.48 15.36 -1.77
CA ALA A 235 9.70 13.92 -1.57
C ALA A 235 8.46 13.23 -0.96
N HIS A 236 7.82 13.84 0.04
CA HIS A 236 6.62 13.29 0.66
C HIS A 236 5.43 13.24 -0.29
N LEU A 237 5.17 14.32 -1.05
CA LEU A 237 4.10 14.34 -2.06
C LEU A 237 4.33 13.31 -3.17
N ALA A 238 5.58 13.18 -3.66
CA ALA A 238 5.93 12.19 -4.67
C ALA A 238 5.77 10.75 -4.16
N HIS A 239 6.13 10.49 -2.89
CA HIS A 239 5.92 9.18 -2.27
C HIS A 239 4.42 8.86 -2.14
N LEU A 240 3.63 9.76 -1.55
CA LEU A 240 2.20 9.57 -1.36
C LEU A 240 1.46 9.37 -2.69
N GLY A 241 1.87 10.09 -3.74
CA GLY A 241 1.33 9.90 -5.09
C GLY A 241 1.59 8.52 -5.70
N LYS A 242 2.64 7.80 -5.24
CA LYS A 242 2.97 6.43 -5.67
C LYS A 242 2.39 5.37 -4.75
N SER A 243 2.32 5.63 -3.44
CA SER A 243 1.91 4.65 -2.44
C SER A 243 0.40 4.52 -2.28
N LEU A 244 -0.33 5.63 -2.48
CA LEU A 244 -1.77 5.71 -2.27
C LEU A 244 -2.56 5.39 -3.54
N SER A 245 -3.72 4.74 -3.36
CA SER A 245 -4.64 4.41 -4.46
C SER A 245 -5.23 5.69 -5.08
N GLN A 246 -5.08 5.86 -6.39
CA GLN A 246 -5.67 6.98 -7.12
C GLN A 246 -7.21 6.97 -7.06
N ALA A 247 -7.84 5.80 -7.07
CA ALA A 247 -9.29 5.67 -6.98
C ALA A 247 -9.85 6.17 -5.63
N THR A 248 -9.06 6.08 -4.54
CA THR A 248 -9.51 6.42 -3.19
C THR A 248 -9.03 7.81 -2.74
N TYR A 249 -7.80 8.18 -3.08
CA TYR A 249 -7.13 9.37 -2.56
C TYR A 249 -6.75 10.39 -3.65
N GLY A 250 -7.05 10.09 -4.91
CA GLY A 250 -6.65 10.92 -6.06
C GLY A 250 -7.15 12.35 -5.98
N ASP A 251 -8.39 12.58 -5.55
CA ASP A 251 -8.99 13.90 -5.42
C ASP A 251 -8.26 14.77 -4.38
N LEU A 252 -7.89 14.19 -3.23
CA LEU A 252 -7.15 14.90 -2.18
C LEU A 252 -5.73 15.25 -2.62
N LEU A 253 -5.05 14.32 -3.25
CA LEU A 253 -3.70 14.55 -3.81
C LEU A 253 -3.77 15.57 -4.95
N GLY A 254 -4.82 15.52 -5.78
CA GLY A 254 -5.08 16.48 -6.84
C GLY A 254 -5.31 17.91 -6.36
N GLN A 255 -5.76 18.11 -5.11
CA GLN A 255 -5.87 19.42 -4.46
C GLN A 255 -4.55 19.85 -3.81
N LEU A 256 -3.83 18.94 -3.17
CA LEU A 256 -2.58 19.23 -2.46
C LEU A 256 -1.45 19.65 -3.40
N VAL A 257 -1.25 18.95 -4.51
CA VAL A 257 -0.13 19.19 -5.44
C VAL A 257 -0.18 20.59 -6.08
N PRO A 258 -1.31 21.06 -6.64
CA PRO A 258 -1.39 22.44 -7.18
C PRO A 258 -1.25 23.51 -6.09
N THR A 259 -1.81 23.30 -4.90
CA THR A 259 -1.68 24.24 -3.78
C THR A 259 -0.22 24.38 -3.35
N TRP A 260 0.50 23.24 -3.26
CA TRP A 260 1.94 23.24 -3.02
C TRP A 260 2.73 23.97 -4.12
N ALA A 261 2.41 23.72 -5.38
CA ALA A 261 3.08 24.39 -6.49
C ALA A 261 2.93 25.92 -6.44
N ARG A 262 1.75 26.40 -6.00
CA ARG A 262 1.50 27.84 -5.78
C ARG A 262 2.32 28.38 -4.63
N LEU A 263 2.30 27.74 -3.46
CA LEU A 263 3.10 28.17 -2.29
C LEU A 263 4.59 28.15 -2.62
N LYS A 264 5.09 27.10 -3.25
CA LYS A 264 6.50 26.98 -3.65
C LYS A 264 6.94 28.11 -4.58
N ARG A 265 6.09 28.53 -5.53
CA ARG A 265 6.37 29.64 -6.44
C ARG A 265 6.52 30.96 -5.69
N VAL A 266 5.67 31.22 -4.70
CA VAL A 266 5.76 32.41 -3.86
C VAL A 266 7.05 32.39 -3.01
N LEU A 267 7.40 31.23 -2.42
CA LEU A 267 8.61 31.08 -1.61
C LEU A 267 9.91 31.22 -2.43
N GLN A 268 9.92 30.86 -3.70
CA GLN A 268 11.09 30.83 -4.58
C GLN A 268 11.11 31.97 -5.61
N GLY A 269 10.16 32.89 -5.59
CA GLY A 269 10.03 33.95 -6.56
C GLY A 269 11.28 34.83 -6.65
N SER A 270 11.86 34.92 -7.86
CA SER A 270 13.13 35.63 -8.18
C SER A 270 12.91 37.12 -8.52
N GLY A 271 11.95 37.79 -7.91
CA GLY A 271 11.74 39.24 -8.04
C GLY A 271 11.94 39.94 -6.70
N ALA A 272 11.85 41.26 -6.69
CA ALA A 272 11.76 42.02 -5.43
C ALA A 272 10.69 41.37 -4.58
N VAL A 273 11.13 40.70 -3.51
CA VAL A 273 10.23 39.91 -2.62
C VAL A 273 9.17 40.90 -2.14
N ASP A 274 7.91 40.67 -2.54
CA ASP A 274 6.80 41.47 -2.01
C ASP A 274 6.64 41.11 -0.54
N GLN A 275 7.25 41.93 0.31
CA GLN A 275 7.23 41.80 1.77
C GLN A 275 5.99 42.45 2.40
N SER A 276 5.01 42.81 1.56
CA SER A 276 3.77 43.42 2.03
C SER A 276 3.00 42.44 2.96
N ALA A 277 2.24 42.99 3.88
CA ALA A 277 1.34 42.22 4.73
C ALA A 277 0.37 41.37 3.88
N ALA A 278 -0.11 41.90 2.76
CA ALA A 278 -1.00 41.17 1.85
C ALA A 278 -0.35 39.92 1.24
N ALA A 279 0.93 39.99 0.86
CA ALA A 279 1.68 38.86 0.35
C ALA A 279 1.88 37.78 1.44
N LEU A 280 2.20 38.18 2.67
CA LEU A 280 2.32 37.27 3.82
C LEU A 280 1.00 36.62 4.17
N VAL A 281 -0.11 37.35 4.13
CA VAL A 281 -1.46 36.79 4.33
C VAL A 281 -1.78 35.75 3.27
N SER A 282 -1.53 36.05 1.99
CA SER A 282 -1.76 35.12 0.90
C SER A 282 -0.89 33.85 1.02
N MET A 283 0.36 33.98 1.45
CA MET A 283 1.25 32.86 1.73
C MET A 283 0.74 31.98 2.89
N ASP A 284 0.29 32.62 3.96
CA ASP A 284 -0.32 31.93 5.11
C ASP A 284 -1.60 31.19 4.71
N GLU A 285 -2.45 31.78 3.86
CA GLU A 285 -3.66 31.12 3.34
C GLU A 285 -3.34 29.86 2.54
N LEU A 286 -2.32 29.90 1.68
CA LEU A 286 -1.87 28.71 0.96
C LEU A 286 -1.33 27.62 1.90
N ALA A 287 -0.60 28.02 2.95
CA ALA A 287 -0.10 27.08 3.95
C ALA A 287 -1.24 26.46 4.79
N GLU A 288 -2.27 27.24 5.14
CA GLU A 288 -3.46 26.72 5.83
C GLU A 288 -4.29 25.78 4.93
N GLN A 289 -4.40 26.08 3.62
CA GLN A 289 -5.04 25.15 2.66
C GLN A 289 -4.27 23.83 2.55
N LEU A 290 -2.94 23.86 2.52
CA LEU A 290 -2.10 22.66 2.54
C LEU A 290 -2.29 21.88 3.85
N LEU A 291 -2.30 22.56 4.99
CA LEU A 291 -2.56 21.96 6.29
C LEU A 291 -3.89 21.23 6.30
N GLN A 292 -4.96 21.89 5.88
CA GLN A 292 -6.32 21.31 5.86
C GLN A 292 -6.42 20.11 4.91
N GLY A 293 -5.81 20.18 3.73
CA GLY A 293 -5.77 19.08 2.78
C GLY A 293 -5.02 17.87 3.32
N ALA A 294 -3.85 18.10 3.93
CA ALA A 294 -3.05 17.05 4.57
C ALA A 294 -3.74 16.45 5.80
N GLU A 295 -4.49 17.26 6.58
CA GLU A 295 -5.30 16.77 7.70
C GLU A 295 -6.42 15.82 7.24
N ARG A 296 -7.16 16.20 6.18
CA ARG A 296 -8.20 15.34 5.59
C ARG A 296 -7.61 14.01 5.10
N LEU A 297 -6.46 14.07 4.42
CA LEU A 297 -5.77 12.86 3.94
C LEU A 297 -5.34 11.97 5.12
N THR A 298 -4.77 12.56 6.18
CA THR A 298 -4.39 11.82 7.40
C THR A 298 -5.59 11.15 8.05
N THR A 299 -6.71 11.85 8.20
CA THR A 299 -7.94 11.32 8.82
C THR A 299 -8.52 10.15 8.00
N GLN A 300 -8.49 10.23 6.67
CA GLN A 300 -8.92 9.11 5.83
C GLN A 300 -8.00 7.90 5.95
N LEU A 301 -6.68 8.10 6.00
CA LEU A 301 -5.72 7.02 6.21
C LEU A 301 -5.88 6.37 7.60
N GLU A 302 -6.09 7.17 8.64
CA GLU A 302 -6.38 6.66 10.00
C GLU A 302 -7.63 5.78 10.02
N SER A 303 -8.70 6.23 9.36
CA SER A 303 -9.96 5.50 9.29
C SER A 303 -9.83 4.20 8.49
N ALA A 304 -9.01 4.18 7.45
CA ALA A 304 -8.76 2.99 6.64
C ALA A 304 -7.85 1.96 7.33
N GLY A 305 -6.97 2.43 8.23
CA GLY A 305 -5.98 1.58 8.91
C GLY A 305 -6.51 0.73 10.05
N LEU A 306 -7.75 0.93 10.52
CA LEU A 306 -8.46 0.17 11.56
C LEU A 306 -7.68 -0.08 12.89
N ALA A 307 -6.57 0.63 13.13
CA ALA A 307 -5.70 0.37 14.27
C ALA A 307 -5.65 1.55 15.26
N PRO A 308 -6.03 1.36 16.55
CA PRO A 308 -5.88 2.38 17.61
C PRO A 308 -4.48 3.01 17.68
N PRO A 309 -3.39 2.27 17.40
CA PRO A 309 -2.04 2.81 17.35
C PRO A 309 -1.86 4.03 16.43
N LEU A 310 -2.50 4.07 15.27
CA LEU A 310 -2.37 5.17 14.32
C LEU A 310 -2.83 6.51 14.90
N ARG A 311 -3.81 6.51 15.81
CA ARG A 311 -4.32 7.71 16.46
C ARG A 311 -3.28 8.39 17.35
N VAL A 312 -2.50 7.61 18.12
CA VAL A 312 -1.45 8.17 18.99
C VAL A 312 -0.30 8.72 18.15
N LEU A 313 0.09 8.01 17.10
CA LEU A 313 1.12 8.46 16.14
C LEU A 313 0.69 9.76 15.45
N ASN A 314 -0.55 9.85 14.99
CA ASN A 314 -1.11 11.07 14.41
C ASN A 314 -1.15 12.21 15.43
N MET A 315 -1.53 11.95 16.69
CA MET A 315 -1.55 12.96 17.75
C MET A 315 -0.14 13.49 18.03
N ALA A 316 0.87 12.65 18.16
CA ALA A 316 2.26 13.06 18.31
C ALA A 316 2.75 13.85 17.09
N GLY A 317 2.39 13.41 15.88
CA GLY A 317 2.67 14.12 14.63
C GLY A 317 1.99 15.50 14.55
N ARG A 318 0.79 15.64 15.13
CA ARG A 318 0.06 16.91 15.19
C ARG A 318 0.76 17.94 16.07
N GLN A 319 1.44 17.51 17.14
CA GLN A 319 2.24 18.41 17.98
C GLN A 319 3.39 19.08 17.23
N ARG A 320 4.04 18.37 16.30
CA ARG A 320 5.06 18.97 15.41
C ARG A 320 4.48 20.13 14.61
N MET A 321 3.30 19.95 14.05
CA MET A 321 2.60 20.99 13.27
C MET A 321 2.17 22.14 14.15
N LEU A 322 1.57 21.87 15.32
CA LEU A 322 1.05 22.91 16.22
C LEU A 322 2.17 23.79 16.78
N SER A 323 3.34 23.24 17.11
CA SER A 323 4.51 24.01 17.53
C SER A 323 4.99 24.96 16.44
N GLN A 324 5.06 24.51 15.18
CA GLN A 324 5.47 25.34 14.06
C GLN A 324 4.41 26.37 13.68
N ARG A 325 3.12 26.02 13.77
CA ARG A 325 2.00 26.95 13.54
C ARG A 325 1.96 28.07 14.57
N PHE A 326 2.15 27.74 15.85
CA PHE A 326 2.24 28.72 16.91
C PHE A 326 3.43 29.66 16.70
N ALA A 327 4.62 29.13 16.42
CA ALA A 327 5.83 29.92 16.14
C ALA A 327 5.66 30.82 14.91
N LYS A 328 5.03 30.30 13.83
CA LYS A 328 4.70 31.10 12.63
C LYS A 328 3.88 32.34 13.01
N TYR A 329 2.79 32.15 13.72
CA TYR A 329 1.94 33.27 14.11
C TYR A 329 2.62 34.24 15.10
N ALA A 330 3.42 33.69 16.03
CA ALA A 330 4.24 34.53 16.90
C ALA A 330 5.25 35.42 16.15
N VAL A 331 5.88 34.90 15.09
CA VAL A 331 6.77 35.68 14.22
C VAL A 331 5.99 36.71 13.40
N LEU A 332 4.86 36.33 12.80
CA LEU A 332 4.02 37.24 12.01
C LEU A 332 3.50 38.41 12.87
N SER A 333 3.13 38.17 14.13
CA SER A 333 2.70 39.23 15.06
C SER A 333 3.81 40.25 15.36
N MET A 334 5.09 39.83 15.31
CA MET A 334 6.23 40.73 15.51
C MET A 334 6.44 41.74 14.39
N LEU A 335 5.83 41.53 13.21
CA LEU A 335 5.96 42.42 12.05
C LEU A 335 5.11 43.69 12.18
N GLY A 336 4.17 43.74 13.10
CA GLY A 336 3.48 44.98 13.53
C GLY A 336 2.37 45.47 12.58
N ASP A 337 2.02 44.72 11.56
CA ASP A 337 0.89 45.03 10.68
C ASP A 337 -0.45 44.62 11.29
N THR A 338 -1.48 45.45 11.19
CA THR A 338 -2.78 45.24 11.84
C THR A 338 -3.50 43.99 11.34
N MET A 339 -3.44 43.71 10.04
CA MET A 339 -4.05 42.49 9.48
C MET A 339 -3.35 41.22 9.95
N LEU A 340 -2.00 41.27 10.01
CA LEU A 340 -1.21 40.16 10.52
C LEU A 340 -1.42 39.96 12.02
N LEU A 341 -1.59 41.03 12.81
CA LEU A 341 -1.82 40.94 14.24
C LEU A 341 -3.11 40.19 14.59
N GLN A 342 -4.25 40.61 14.05
CA GLN A 342 -5.54 39.93 14.30
C GLN A 342 -5.52 38.44 13.94
N ARG A 343 -4.97 38.15 12.77
CA ARG A 343 -4.84 36.74 12.27
C ARG A 343 -3.91 35.93 13.16
N SER A 344 -2.81 36.54 13.59
CA SER A 344 -1.80 35.89 14.44
C SER A 344 -2.32 35.60 15.86
N GLU A 345 -3.05 36.51 16.46
CA GLU A 345 -3.63 36.30 17.76
C GLU A 345 -4.62 35.13 17.80
N ALA A 346 -5.52 35.08 16.81
CA ALA A 346 -6.44 33.97 16.65
C ALA A 346 -5.72 32.63 16.42
N GLY A 347 -4.73 32.61 15.50
CA GLY A 347 -3.97 31.41 15.16
C GLY A 347 -3.07 30.91 16.31
N MET A 348 -2.49 31.83 17.09
CA MET A 348 -1.74 31.46 18.32
C MET A 348 -2.66 30.86 19.37
N ALA A 349 -3.83 31.48 19.64
CA ALA A 349 -4.78 31.00 20.64
C ALA A 349 -5.29 29.59 20.30
N GLU A 350 -5.67 29.35 19.02
CA GLU A 350 -6.11 28.05 18.53
C GLU A 350 -5.00 27.01 18.63
N SER A 351 -3.78 27.34 18.17
CA SER A 351 -2.63 26.43 18.19
C SER A 351 -2.24 26.06 19.62
N ARG A 352 -2.30 27.04 20.55
CA ARG A 352 -2.02 26.85 21.96
C ARG A 352 -3.01 25.87 22.59
N ALA A 353 -4.31 26.17 22.47
CA ALA A 353 -5.35 25.32 23.04
C ALA A 353 -5.27 23.87 22.55
N ALA A 354 -5.09 23.68 21.23
CA ALA A 354 -4.96 22.36 20.62
C ALA A 354 -3.68 21.63 21.07
N PHE A 355 -2.55 22.35 21.21
CA PHE A 355 -1.30 21.77 21.66
C PHE A 355 -1.38 21.31 23.12
N GLU A 356 -1.89 22.15 24.02
CA GLU A 356 -2.01 21.85 25.45
C GLU A 356 -2.98 20.69 25.69
N GLN A 357 -4.11 20.65 24.95
CA GLN A 357 -5.06 19.54 25.01
C GLN A 357 -4.43 18.22 24.56
N ALA A 358 -3.72 18.23 23.43
CA ALA A 358 -3.09 17.03 22.90
C ALA A 358 -1.92 16.56 23.78
N LEU A 359 -1.14 17.48 24.37
CA LEU A 359 -0.06 17.13 25.31
C LEU A 359 -0.63 16.49 26.58
N THR A 360 -1.73 17.01 27.11
CA THR A 360 -2.46 16.42 28.25
C THR A 360 -2.92 15.01 27.94
N TYR A 361 -3.49 14.79 26.75
CA TYR A 361 -3.90 13.46 26.30
C TYR A 361 -2.71 12.49 26.21
N LEU A 362 -1.60 12.90 25.59
CA LEU A 362 -0.41 12.05 25.46
C LEU A 362 0.18 11.68 26.83
N ASN A 363 0.16 12.60 27.81
CA ASN A 363 0.58 12.33 29.20
C ASN A 363 -0.37 11.39 29.95
N SER A 364 -1.64 11.28 29.55
CA SER A 364 -2.63 10.39 30.18
C SER A 364 -2.59 8.95 29.68
N LEU A 365 -1.83 8.67 28.61
CA LEU A 365 -1.76 7.34 28.03
C LEU A 365 -0.97 6.38 28.93
N PRO A 366 -1.47 5.13 29.15
CA PRO A 366 -0.80 4.13 29.97
C PRO A 366 0.47 3.56 29.33
N LEU A 367 0.76 3.90 28.07
CA LEU A 367 1.89 3.43 27.28
C LEU A 367 3.05 4.41 27.37
N SER A 368 3.73 4.48 28.51
CA SER A 368 4.88 5.38 28.69
C SER A 368 6.12 4.59 29.06
N THR A 369 6.99 4.37 28.07
CA THR A 369 8.37 3.97 28.37
C THR A 369 9.12 5.16 29.00
N PRO A 370 10.26 4.93 29.71
CA PRO A 370 11.05 6.02 30.26
C PRO A 370 11.46 7.07 29.22
N GLU A 371 11.73 6.64 27.97
CA GLU A 371 12.09 7.51 26.85
C GLU A 371 10.91 8.39 26.41
N ILE A 372 9.71 7.84 26.36
CA ILE A 372 8.48 8.58 26.04
C ILE A 372 8.21 9.61 27.13
N GLN A 373 8.31 9.22 28.39
CA GLN A 373 8.14 10.14 29.55
C GLN A 373 9.14 11.29 29.54
N ALA A 374 10.42 10.99 29.29
CA ALA A 374 11.46 12.01 29.18
C ALA A 374 11.20 12.97 28.01
N ALA A 375 10.76 12.46 26.85
CA ALA A 375 10.43 13.28 25.69
C ALA A 375 9.20 14.17 25.93
N LEU A 376 8.14 13.66 26.60
CA LEU A 376 6.96 14.45 26.97
C LEU A 376 7.30 15.55 27.97
N GLN A 377 8.19 15.27 28.95
CA GLN A 377 8.69 16.26 29.90
C GLN A 377 9.49 17.36 29.17
N ALA A 378 10.40 16.99 28.29
CA ALA A 378 11.17 17.94 27.48
C ALA A 378 10.25 18.78 26.58
N ALA A 379 9.20 18.18 26.02
CA ALA A 379 8.17 18.90 25.24
C ALA A 379 7.43 19.95 26.08
N GLY A 380 7.06 19.63 27.30
CA GLY A 380 6.42 20.58 28.22
C GLY A 380 7.33 21.77 28.56
N ILE A 381 8.62 21.54 28.84
CA ILE A 381 9.60 22.59 29.10
C ILE A 381 9.80 23.49 27.87
N GLY A 382 10.04 22.91 26.69
CA GLY A 382 10.22 23.67 25.45
C GLY A 382 8.98 24.46 25.04
N TRP A 383 7.78 23.93 25.33
CA TRP A 383 6.54 24.67 25.12
C TRP A 383 6.39 25.90 26.00
N LEU A 384 6.70 25.77 27.32
CA LEU A 384 6.70 26.90 28.23
C LEU A 384 7.71 27.98 27.83
N GLU A 385 8.89 27.58 27.37
CA GLU A 385 9.88 28.51 26.82
C GLU A 385 9.31 29.31 25.64
N MET A 386 8.67 28.64 24.66
CA MET A 386 8.01 29.31 23.54
C MET A 386 6.94 30.30 23.96
N LEU A 387 6.11 29.97 24.97
CA LEU A 387 5.07 30.85 25.51
C LEU A 387 5.66 32.10 26.19
N THR A 388 6.81 31.99 26.85
CA THR A 388 7.48 33.15 27.49
C THR A 388 8.05 34.13 26.46
N LEU A 389 8.60 33.60 25.35
CA LEU A 389 9.17 34.40 24.26
C LEU A 389 8.12 35.26 23.53
N VAL A 390 6.84 34.90 23.56
CA VAL A 390 5.77 35.69 22.93
C VAL A 390 5.38 36.90 23.74
N LYS A 391 5.58 36.92 25.07
CA LYS A 391 5.12 37.97 26.02
C LYS A 391 6.02 39.19 26.11
N GLY A 392 7.09 39.35 25.33
CA GLY A 392 8.12 40.39 25.51
C GLY A 392 7.87 41.71 24.74
N GLY A 393 8.76 42.71 24.94
CA GLY A 393 8.67 44.09 24.44
C GLY A 393 8.73 44.25 22.90
N THR A 394 8.45 45.48 22.42
CA THR A 394 8.28 45.84 20.99
C THR A 394 9.49 46.51 20.34
N GLY A 395 10.60 46.72 21.04
CA GLY A 395 11.82 47.34 20.54
C GLY A 395 12.49 46.55 19.40
N THR A 396 13.10 47.23 18.44
CA THR A 396 13.70 46.58 17.23
C THR A 396 14.82 45.57 17.58
N PRO A 397 15.79 45.90 18.47
CA PRO A 397 16.82 44.91 18.84
C PRO A 397 16.23 43.74 19.65
N GLU A 398 15.29 44.01 20.52
CA GLU A 398 14.61 42.96 21.31
C GLU A 398 13.75 42.05 20.43
N ARG A 399 13.14 42.59 19.36
CA ARG A 399 12.39 41.83 18.37
C ARG A 399 13.29 40.82 17.64
N ALA A 400 14.45 41.25 17.16
CA ALA A 400 15.39 40.37 16.44
C ALA A 400 15.91 39.25 17.33
N GLU A 401 16.28 39.55 18.58
CA GLU A 401 16.72 38.56 19.56
C GLU A 401 15.62 37.56 19.88
N ARG A 402 14.37 38.03 20.07
CA ARG A 402 13.21 37.17 20.33
C ARG A 402 12.90 36.28 19.14
N ALA A 403 12.93 36.82 17.91
CA ALA A 403 12.72 36.05 16.69
C ALA A 403 13.77 34.91 16.57
N GLN A 404 15.05 35.22 16.90
CA GLN A 404 16.12 34.23 16.89
C GLN A 404 15.91 33.15 17.96
N LYS A 405 15.56 33.52 19.19
CA LYS A 405 15.27 32.58 20.28
C LYS A 405 14.06 31.71 19.96
N LEU A 406 13.01 32.30 19.40
CA LEU A 406 11.79 31.58 18.99
C LEU A 406 12.07 30.59 17.86
N ALA A 407 12.93 30.98 16.90
CA ALA A 407 13.39 30.08 15.86
C ALA A 407 14.06 28.84 16.46
N LEU A 408 15.00 29.03 17.38
CA LEU A 408 15.72 27.94 18.02
C LEU A 408 14.80 27.06 18.89
N ALA A 409 13.97 27.69 19.75
CA ALA A 409 13.04 26.93 20.61
C ALA A 409 12.04 26.09 19.80
N SER A 410 11.51 26.63 18.67
CA SER A 410 10.60 25.91 17.81
C SER A 410 11.24 24.74 17.07
N GLU A 411 12.52 24.85 16.67
CA GLU A 411 13.27 23.73 16.06
C GLU A 411 13.61 22.65 17.10
N ASN A 412 14.05 23.04 18.29
CA ASN A 412 14.32 22.11 19.39
C ASN A 412 13.06 21.31 19.76
N LEU A 413 11.91 21.98 19.83
CA LEU A 413 10.64 21.34 20.12
C LEU A 413 10.19 20.40 18.98
N LEU A 414 10.48 20.75 17.74
CA LEU A 414 10.25 19.87 16.59
C LEU A 414 11.06 18.59 16.72
N ASP A 415 12.35 18.68 17.05
CA ASP A 415 13.23 17.52 17.25
C ASP A 415 12.76 16.60 18.39
N VAL A 416 12.23 17.18 19.47
CA VAL A 416 11.64 16.41 20.58
C VAL A 416 10.45 15.60 20.08
N PHE A 417 9.54 16.19 19.30
CA PHE A 417 8.37 15.49 18.77
C PHE A 417 8.69 14.53 17.62
N GLU A 418 9.75 14.74 16.87
CA GLU A 418 10.24 13.75 15.90
C GLU A 418 10.74 12.50 16.61
N ARG A 419 11.52 12.65 17.68
CA ARG A 419 11.96 11.53 18.53
C ARG A 419 10.78 10.85 19.22
N LEU A 420 9.86 11.61 19.79
CA LEU A 420 8.65 11.08 20.44
C LEU A 420 7.82 10.24 19.45
N SER A 421 7.62 10.71 18.23
CA SER A 421 6.91 9.96 17.19
C SER A 421 7.59 8.63 16.89
N THR A 422 8.93 8.61 16.82
CA THR A 422 9.72 7.39 16.61
C THR A 422 9.59 6.42 17.79
N HIS A 423 9.58 6.93 19.03
CA HIS A 423 9.39 6.09 20.22
C HIS A 423 8.00 5.47 20.27
N TYR A 424 6.95 6.24 19.95
CA TYR A 424 5.59 5.71 19.84
C TYR A 424 5.47 4.66 18.72
N GLU A 425 6.04 4.91 17.55
CA GLU A 425 6.05 3.96 16.46
C GLU A 425 6.68 2.61 16.88
N ARG A 426 7.80 2.65 17.60
CA ARG A 426 8.46 1.47 18.16
C ARG A 426 7.60 0.77 19.22
N SER A 427 7.06 1.52 20.19
CA SER A 427 6.24 0.95 21.27
C SER A 427 4.98 0.29 20.78
N MET A 428 4.35 0.86 19.74
CA MET A 428 3.11 0.32 19.19
C MET A 428 3.30 -0.96 18.41
N GLN A 429 4.44 -1.13 17.77
CA GLN A 429 4.78 -2.38 17.08
C GLN A 429 4.97 -3.54 18.07
N MET A 430 5.37 -3.25 19.32
CA MET A 430 5.41 -4.25 20.40
C MET A 430 4.01 -4.70 20.86
N LEU A 431 3.00 -3.84 20.78
CA LEU A 431 1.64 -4.13 21.23
C LEU A 431 0.76 -4.83 20.20
N VAL A 432 1.05 -4.71 18.92
CA VAL A 432 0.36 -5.47 17.85
C VAL A 432 0.78 -6.95 17.87
N GLY A 433 1.82 -7.29 18.64
CA GLY A 433 2.36 -8.64 18.79
C GLY A 433 2.12 -9.29 20.15
N SER A 434 1.46 -8.61 21.07
CA SER A 434 0.97 -9.18 22.34
C SER A 434 -0.55 -9.35 22.27
#